data_88da70b98f57ec4cab2ee7231f0d7cf0
#
_entry.id   88da70b98f57ec4cab2ee7231f0d7cf0
#
_cell.length_a   1.000
_cell.length_b   1.000
_cell.length_c   1.000
_cell.angle_alpha   90.00
_cell.angle_beta   90.00
_cell.angle_gamma   90.00
#
_symmetry.space_group_name_H-M   'P 1'
#
loop_
_entity.id
_entity.type
_entity.pdbx_description
1 polymer ?
#
loop_
_entity_poly.entity_id
_entity_poly.type
_entity_poly.pdbx_seq_one_letter_code
_entity_poly.pdbx_strand_id
1 'polypeptide(L)'
;MKKTILTLLLGFAALTTWAQTTDALTQLKDNPRKAYGNDCPYLFETAPMTKAPRGYKPFYISHYARHGSRYNWSSKLYKDLDTLLTTAHEKQQLTPEGESFYRKFIAIKDELMTGVGELTQLGWAQHQGIARRMYNQFTEVFKEGGNILAVSSLSGRCVLSMSACCQELVQCNPKIEIREQSSRFTLDAVVPNDRQNPHKHDYPKVKPRYEKNRDQFKSENTLVDKVLARTFTSTEGLAGDKHKNAYVLIDFYKTLPSINYEGMMSNLITDEEIAEQWEAANLGSYSWVFSDKYVTIPILQDILQKADAVLAGTSDHIADLRFGHDSFIGPLTVLMGINGADLDPENPYEVKNCYQNWETCKACNIQLVFYRGKQGNNDILVKCLLNGLEARLPVPTTQAPYYRWTDFRDFYIKRCVIQ
;
A
#
# COMPACT_ATOMS: atom_id res chain seq x y z
N MET A 1 -50.76 41.24 -29.62
CA MET A 1 -50.63 40.07 -28.72
C MET A 1 -49.33 39.35 -29.08
N LYS A 2 -48.20 39.57 -28.31
CA LYS A 2 -46.93 38.93 -28.52
C LYS A 2 -46.87 37.70 -27.58
N LYS A 3 -46.74 36.52 -28.14
CA LYS A 3 -46.50 35.28 -27.40
C LYS A 3 -45.02 35.14 -27.17
N THR A 4 -44.58 35.25 -25.90
CA THR A 4 -43.24 34.98 -25.48
C THR A 4 -43.12 33.47 -25.21
N ILE A 5 -42.30 32.79 -25.98
CA ILE A 5 -41.95 31.37 -25.76
C ILE A 5 -40.80 31.35 -24.78
N LEU A 6 -41.05 30.82 -23.57
CA LEU A 6 -40.06 30.58 -22.53
C LEU A 6 -39.46 29.18 -22.75
N THR A 7 -38.24 29.14 -23.26
CA THR A 7 -37.51 27.89 -23.45
C THR A 7 -36.83 27.52 -22.12
N LEU A 8 -37.37 26.52 -21.42
CA LEU A 8 -36.74 25.92 -20.26
C LEU A 8 -35.55 25.03 -20.74
N LEU A 9 -34.34 25.49 -20.48
CA LEU A 9 -33.14 24.66 -20.55
C LEU A 9 -33.08 23.75 -19.30
N LEU A 10 -33.54 22.50 -19.45
CA LEU A 10 -33.30 21.44 -18.50
C LEU A 10 -31.83 21.01 -18.64
N GLY A 11 -30.98 21.53 -17.77
CA GLY A 11 -29.64 21.03 -17.59
C GLY A 11 -29.68 19.62 -16.95
N PHE A 12 -29.49 18.59 -17.75
CA PHE A 12 -29.21 17.26 -17.24
C PHE A 12 -27.85 17.28 -16.54
N ALA A 13 -27.83 17.52 -15.22
CA ALA A 13 -26.70 17.13 -14.38
C ALA A 13 -26.69 15.60 -14.35
N ALA A 14 -25.86 14.98 -15.15
CA ALA A 14 -25.54 13.57 -15.01
C ALA A 14 -24.85 13.40 -13.65
N LEU A 15 -25.62 13.08 -12.63
CA LEU A 15 -25.12 12.54 -11.37
C LEU A 15 -24.53 11.17 -11.70
N THR A 16 -23.25 11.14 -12.05
CA THR A 16 -22.48 9.90 -12.02
C THR A 16 -22.44 9.44 -10.58
N THR A 17 -23.32 8.50 -10.22
CA THR A 17 -23.23 7.75 -8.96
C THR A 17 -21.96 6.91 -9.01
N TRP A 18 -20.87 7.53 -8.60
CA TRP A 18 -19.69 6.77 -8.18
C TRP A 18 -20.11 5.97 -6.96
N ALA A 19 -19.73 4.71 -6.92
CA ALA A 19 -19.86 3.93 -5.70
C ALA A 19 -19.27 4.81 -4.57
N GLN A 20 -20.12 5.23 -3.64
CA GLN A 20 -19.66 5.89 -2.42
C GLN A 20 -18.62 4.96 -1.82
N THR A 21 -17.37 5.41 -1.73
CA THR A 21 -16.39 4.68 -0.93
C THR A 21 -17.00 4.57 0.46
N THR A 22 -17.30 3.35 0.88
CA THR A 22 -17.79 3.07 2.22
C THR A 22 -16.85 3.79 3.18
N ASP A 23 -17.42 4.55 4.11
CA ASP A 23 -16.65 5.28 5.13
C ASP A 23 -15.66 4.35 5.84
N ALA A 24 -14.48 4.87 6.18
CA ALA A 24 -13.38 4.09 6.75
C ALA A 24 -13.77 3.31 8.01
N LEU A 25 -14.57 3.90 8.88
CA LEU A 25 -15.02 3.25 10.12
C LEU A 25 -15.99 2.08 9.84
N THR A 26 -16.83 2.23 8.82
CA THR A 26 -17.69 1.13 8.35
C THR A 26 -16.85 -0.02 7.78
N GLN A 27 -15.82 0.29 6.98
CA GLN A 27 -14.90 -0.73 6.47
C GLN A 27 -14.16 -1.48 7.58
N LEU A 28 -13.76 -0.79 8.65
CA LEU A 28 -13.13 -1.40 9.82
C LEU A 28 -14.11 -2.29 10.59
N LYS A 29 -15.37 -1.87 10.69
CA LYS A 29 -16.41 -2.68 11.35
C LYS A 29 -16.69 -3.96 10.57
N ASP A 30 -16.68 -3.89 9.22
CA ASP A 30 -16.87 -5.05 8.34
C ASP A 30 -15.65 -5.98 8.31
N ASN A 31 -14.44 -5.41 8.44
CA ASN A 31 -13.19 -6.14 8.48
C ASN A 31 -12.18 -5.46 9.43
N PRO A 32 -12.19 -5.82 10.74
CA PRO A 32 -11.30 -5.21 11.74
C PRO A 32 -9.80 -5.39 11.44
N ARG A 33 -9.41 -6.41 10.67
CA ARG A 33 -8.00 -6.64 10.27
C ARG A 33 -7.41 -5.51 9.43
N LYS A 34 -8.23 -4.69 8.79
CA LYS A 34 -7.77 -3.45 8.12
C LYS A 34 -7.01 -2.54 9.09
N ALA A 35 -7.33 -2.57 10.37
CA ALA A 35 -6.65 -1.79 11.41
C ALA A 35 -5.18 -2.17 11.62
N TYR A 36 -4.70 -3.30 11.07
CA TYR A 36 -3.27 -3.62 11.06
C TYR A 36 -2.47 -2.68 10.15
N GLY A 37 -3.16 -1.90 9.33
CA GLY A 37 -2.55 -0.86 8.49
C GLY A 37 -1.47 -1.44 7.56
N ASN A 38 -0.26 -0.88 7.66
CA ASN A 38 0.87 -1.34 6.84
C ASN A 38 1.29 -2.80 7.11
N ASP A 39 0.87 -3.41 8.23
CA ASP A 39 1.16 -4.80 8.55
C ASP A 39 0.04 -5.76 8.12
N CYS A 40 -1.09 -5.23 7.66
CA CYS A 40 -2.17 -6.02 7.09
C CYS A 40 -1.66 -6.83 5.89
N PRO A 41 -1.91 -8.15 5.82
CA PRO A 41 -1.72 -8.90 4.59
C PRO A 41 -2.62 -8.40 3.46
N TYR A 42 -2.24 -8.65 2.21
CA TYR A 42 -3.03 -8.24 1.04
C TYR A 42 -4.42 -8.90 1.05
N LEU A 43 -5.48 -8.09 0.98
CA LEU A 43 -6.85 -8.55 1.21
C LEU A 43 -7.56 -9.10 -0.04
N PHE A 44 -7.01 -8.94 -1.25
CA PHE A 44 -7.65 -9.38 -2.50
C PHE A 44 -9.10 -8.91 -2.68
N GLU A 45 -9.43 -7.71 -2.19
CA GLU A 45 -10.75 -7.13 -2.38
C GLU A 45 -11.10 -7.00 -3.86
N THR A 46 -12.36 -7.15 -4.20
CA THR A 46 -12.86 -7.09 -5.57
C THR A 46 -14.04 -6.12 -5.68
N ALA A 47 -14.10 -5.42 -6.80
CA ALA A 47 -15.24 -4.60 -7.18
C ALA A 47 -15.45 -4.69 -8.70
N PRO A 48 -16.68 -4.44 -9.20
CA PRO A 48 -16.93 -4.33 -10.62
C PRO A 48 -16.07 -3.23 -11.26
N MET A 49 -15.41 -3.54 -12.38
CA MET A 49 -14.65 -2.55 -13.13
C MET A 49 -15.52 -1.80 -14.12
N THR A 50 -15.32 -0.50 -14.23
CA THR A 50 -15.89 0.33 -15.28
C THR A 50 -15.38 -0.13 -16.64
N LYS A 51 -16.28 -0.44 -17.57
CA LYS A 51 -15.91 -0.87 -18.92
C LYS A 51 -15.17 0.23 -19.66
N ALA A 52 -14.19 -0.16 -20.46
CA ALA A 52 -13.50 0.78 -21.34
C ALA A 52 -14.49 1.47 -22.30
N PRO A 53 -14.27 2.74 -22.65
CA PRO A 53 -15.04 3.42 -23.66
C PRO A 53 -15.02 2.63 -24.97
N ARG A 54 -16.11 2.75 -25.75
CA ARG A 54 -16.25 1.96 -27.00
C ARG A 54 -15.09 2.20 -27.96
N GLY A 55 -14.40 1.13 -28.34
CA GLY A 55 -13.26 1.16 -29.25
C GLY A 55 -11.90 1.28 -28.59
N TYR A 56 -11.83 1.43 -27.27
CA TYR A 56 -10.58 1.40 -26.52
C TYR A 56 -10.25 -0.02 -26.05
N LYS A 57 -8.97 -0.40 -26.15
CA LYS A 57 -8.44 -1.66 -25.65
C LYS A 57 -7.19 -1.43 -24.81
N PRO A 58 -7.01 -2.15 -23.69
CA PRO A 58 -5.78 -2.08 -22.92
C PRO A 58 -4.62 -2.67 -23.73
N PHE A 59 -3.42 -2.07 -23.64
CA PHE A 59 -2.25 -2.52 -24.39
C PHE A 59 -0.94 -2.43 -23.61
N TYR A 60 -0.88 -1.69 -22.50
CA TYR A 60 0.31 -1.52 -21.69
C TYR A 60 -0.06 -1.32 -20.22
N ILE A 61 0.76 -1.85 -19.30
CA ILE A 61 0.61 -1.68 -17.86
C ILE A 61 1.91 -1.19 -17.24
N SER A 62 1.85 -0.08 -16.47
CA SER A 62 2.91 0.34 -15.57
C SER A 62 2.50 0.01 -14.14
N HIS A 63 3.33 -0.78 -13.45
CA HIS A 63 3.03 -1.32 -12.12
C HIS A 63 4.11 -0.94 -11.12
N TYR A 64 3.70 -0.59 -9.89
CA TYR A 64 4.59 -0.48 -8.74
C TYR A 64 3.98 -1.24 -7.55
N ALA A 65 4.74 -2.14 -6.94
CA ALA A 65 4.29 -2.91 -5.77
C ALA A 65 5.27 -2.84 -4.61
N ARG A 66 4.74 -2.96 -3.41
CA ARG A 66 5.46 -3.30 -2.19
C ARG A 66 5.73 -4.82 -2.16
N HIS A 67 6.83 -5.27 -1.53
CA HIS A 67 7.04 -6.69 -1.23
C HIS A 67 5.86 -7.30 -0.46
N GLY A 68 5.68 -8.62 -0.56
CA GLY A 68 4.64 -9.39 0.11
C GLY A 68 4.81 -9.49 1.64
N SER A 69 3.95 -10.27 2.28
CA SER A 69 4.02 -10.62 3.70
C SER A 69 5.40 -11.17 4.05
N ARG A 70 5.91 -10.79 5.22
CA ARG A 70 7.28 -11.10 5.69
C ARG A 70 7.35 -11.17 7.20
N TYR A 71 8.39 -11.79 7.72
CA TYR A 71 8.82 -11.62 9.10
C TYR A 71 9.16 -10.16 9.39
N ASN A 72 9.17 -9.76 10.65
CA ASN A 72 9.47 -8.36 10.98
C ASN A 72 10.82 -7.93 10.38
N TRP A 73 10.89 -6.67 9.92
CA TRP A 73 12.06 -6.15 9.21
C TRP A 73 13.31 -6.01 10.09
N SER A 74 13.13 -6.02 11.42
CA SER A 74 14.17 -5.85 12.43
C SER A 74 13.99 -6.86 13.54
N SER A 75 15.09 -7.40 14.04
CA SER A 75 15.10 -8.27 15.23
C SER A 75 14.68 -7.55 16.53
N LYS A 76 14.61 -6.21 16.51
CA LYS A 76 14.37 -5.43 17.72
C LYS A 76 13.05 -5.79 18.40
N LEU A 77 11.94 -5.91 17.62
CA LEU A 77 10.63 -6.28 18.17
C LEU A 77 10.68 -7.63 18.88
N TYR A 78 11.31 -8.62 18.26
CA TYR A 78 11.42 -9.97 18.81
C TYR A 78 12.30 -10.02 20.07
N LYS A 79 13.39 -9.24 20.10
CA LYS A 79 14.28 -9.12 21.26
C LYS A 79 13.62 -8.40 22.42
N ASP A 80 12.87 -7.30 22.13
CA ASP A 80 12.14 -6.57 23.16
C ASP A 80 11.06 -7.46 23.77
N LEU A 81 10.33 -8.23 22.95
CA LEU A 81 9.30 -9.16 23.40
C LEU A 81 9.89 -10.32 24.22
N ASP A 82 11.00 -10.90 23.77
CA ASP A 82 11.74 -11.94 24.50
C ASP A 82 12.17 -11.45 25.88
N THR A 83 12.79 -10.28 25.95
CA THR A 83 13.24 -9.68 27.20
C THR A 83 12.05 -9.43 28.14
N LEU A 84 10.96 -8.87 27.61
CA LEU A 84 9.75 -8.55 28.37
C LEU A 84 9.13 -9.82 28.98
N LEU A 85 8.86 -10.83 28.15
CA LEU A 85 8.16 -12.03 28.55
C LEU A 85 9.04 -12.93 29.45
N THR A 86 10.33 -13.09 29.11
CA THR A 86 11.27 -13.91 29.93
C THR A 86 11.45 -13.30 31.31
N THR A 87 11.64 -11.97 31.41
CA THR A 87 11.75 -11.29 32.70
C THR A 87 10.49 -11.46 33.54
N ALA A 88 9.31 -11.34 32.91
CA ALA A 88 8.05 -11.50 33.62
C ALA A 88 7.81 -12.94 34.08
N HIS A 89 8.21 -13.92 33.26
CA HIS A 89 8.16 -15.36 33.59
C HIS A 89 9.07 -15.67 34.80
N GLU A 90 10.33 -15.25 34.78
CA GLU A 90 11.30 -15.46 35.86
C GLU A 90 10.85 -14.85 37.18
N LYS A 91 10.14 -13.69 37.11
CA LYS A 91 9.57 -13.01 38.28
C LYS A 91 8.19 -13.53 38.71
N GLN A 92 7.64 -14.53 38.01
CA GLN A 92 6.29 -15.07 38.23
C GLN A 92 5.21 -13.98 38.12
N GLN A 93 5.37 -13.05 37.20
CA GLN A 93 4.46 -11.92 36.97
C GLN A 93 3.55 -12.09 35.74
N LEU A 94 3.54 -13.26 35.09
CA LEU A 94 2.62 -13.56 34.00
C LEU A 94 1.26 -14.05 34.56
N THR A 95 0.19 -13.68 33.90
CA THR A 95 -1.11 -14.34 34.08
C THR A 95 -1.10 -15.73 33.47
N PRO A 96 -2.10 -16.61 33.68
CA PRO A 96 -2.20 -17.87 32.97
C PRO A 96 -2.19 -17.72 31.44
N GLU A 97 -2.86 -16.68 30.91
CA GLU A 97 -2.89 -16.34 29.49
C GLU A 97 -1.53 -15.84 28.99
N GLY A 98 -0.87 -14.98 29.79
CA GLY A 98 0.48 -14.51 29.53
C GLY A 98 1.50 -15.64 29.50
N GLU A 99 1.41 -16.58 30.44
CA GLU A 99 2.25 -17.78 30.48
C GLU A 99 2.02 -18.71 29.29
N SER A 100 0.75 -18.88 28.89
CA SER A 100 0.40 -19.63 27.67
C SER A 100 1.02 -18.99 26.42
N PHE A 101 0.95 -17.66 26.31
CA PHE A 101 1.58 -16.93 25.21
C PHE A 101 3.09 -17.01 25.24
N TYR A 102 3.73 -16.86 26.40
CA TYR A 102 5.18 -17.01 26.57
C TYR A 102 5.69 -18.35 26.03
N ARG A 103 5.06 -19.46 26.39
CA ARG A 103 5.46 -20.80 25.91
C ARG A 103 5.35 -20.91 24.41
N LYS A 104 4.26 -20.39 23.81
CA LYS A 104 4.08 -20.37 22.34
C LYS A 104 5.17 -19.52 21.66
N PHE A 105 5.48 -18.35 22.24
CA PHE A 105 6.52 -17.47 21.73
C PHE A 105 7.90 -18.11 21.75
N ILE A 106 8.30 -18.73 22.88
CA ILE A 106 9.57 -19.44 23.01
C ILE A 106 9.69 -20.58 22.00
N ALA A 107 8.59 -21.28 21.72
CA ALA A 107 8.59 -22.38 20.75
C ALA A 107 8.93 -21.95 19.31
N ILE A 108 8.66 -20.70 18.93
CA ILE A 108 8.90 -20.18 17.58
C ILE A 108 10.00 -19.10 17.52
N LYS A 109 10.58 -18.74 18.64
CA LYS A 109 11.54 -17.63 18.75
C LYS A 109 12.71 -17.75 17.77
N ASP A 110 13.30 -18.95 17.64
CA ASP A 110 14.44 -19.18 16.75
C ASP A 110 14.04 -19.03 15.28
N GLU A 111 12.83 -19.46 14.90
CA GLU A 111 12.26 -19.19 13.57
C GLU A 111 12.10 -17.69 13.33
N LEU A 112 11.51 -16.96 14.28
CA LEU A 112 11.32 -15.52 14.18
C LEU A 112 12.64 -14.77 14.01
N MET A 113 13.67 -15.16 14.78
CA MET A 113 14.98 -14.53 14.73
C MET A 113 15.73 -14.85 13.43
N THR A 114 15.62 -16.07 12.92
CA THR A 114 16.21 -16.48 11.64
C THR A 114 15.52 -15.82 10.47
N GLY A 115 14.20 -15.69 10.52
CA GLY A 115 13.38 -15.14 9.44
C GLY A 115 13.39 -13.61 9.34
N VAL A 116 14.12 -12.88 10.17
CA VAL A 116 14.09 -11.40 10.19
C VAL A 116 14.23 -10.80 8.79
N GLY A 117 13.16 -10.11 8.34
CA GLY A 117 13.12 -9.43 7.04
C GLY A 117 12.85 -10.32 5.83
N GLU A 118 12.77 -11.64 6.01
CA GLU A 118 12.55 -12.60 4.94
C GLU A 118 11.07 -12.63 4.50
N LEU A 119 10.86 -12.85 3.19
CA LEU A 119 9.53 -13.04 2.61
C LEU A 119 8.94 -14.36 3.12
N THR A 120 7.65 -14.37 3.49
CA THR A 120 6.95 -15.61 3.85
C THR A 120 6.33 -16.29 2.63
N GLN A 121 5.89 -17.55 2.80
CA GLN A 121 5.12 -18.27 1.76
C GLN A 121 3.84 -17.51 1.41
N LEU A 122 3.19 -16.88 2.38
CA LEU A 122 2.04 -16.01 2.14
C LEU A 122 2.43 -14.83 1.23
N GLY A 123 3.59 -14.19 1.48
CA GLY A 123 4.07 -13.09 0.66
C GLY A 123 4.34 -13.48 -0.79
N TRP A 124 4.88 -14.68 -1.00
CA TRP A 124 5.05 -15.26 -2.33
C TRP A 124 3.71 -15.47 -3.03
N ALA A 125 2.76 -16.15 -2.36
CA ALA A 125 1.43 -16.43 -2.89
C ALA A 125 0.62 -15.16 -3.20
N GLN A 126 0.81 -14.07 -2.42
CA GLN A 126 0.19 -12.77 -2.69
C GLN A 126 0.60 -12.22 -4.06
N HIS A 127 1.88 -12.25 -4.41
CA HIS A 127 2.36 -11.77 -5.70
C HIS A 127 1.95 -12.67 -6.88
N GLN A 128 1.88 -13.97 -6.69
CA GLN A 128 1.28 -14.87 -7.68
C GLN A 128 -0.20 -14.52 -7.90
N GLY A 129 -0.99 -14.35 -6.83
CA GLY A 129 -2.39 -13.99 -6.94
C GLY A 129 -2.63 -12.63 -7.60
N ILE A 130 -1.78 -11.62 -7.32
CA ILE A 130 -1.83 -10.31 -7.97
C ILE A 130 -1.53 -10.43 -9.46
N ALA A 131 -0.50 -11.17 -9.85
CA ALA A 131 -0.13 -11.39 -11.25
C ALA A 131 -1.25 -12.09 -12.03
N ARG A 132 -1.81 -13.17 -11.46
CA ARG A 132 -2.95 -13.90 -12.05
C ARG A 132 -4.17 -13.00 -12.22
N ARG A 133 -4.48 -12.17 -11.21
CA ARG A 133 -5.58 -11.19 -11.30
C ARG A 133 -5.32 -10.17 -12.40
N MET A 134 -4.11 -9.59 -12.48
CA MET A 134 -3.72 -8.62 -13.50
C MET A 134 -3.83 -9.24 -14.90
N TYR A 135 -3.34 -10.46 -15.10
CA TYR A 135 -3.47 -11.19 -16.37
C TYR A 135 -4.94 -11.39 -16.77
N ASN A 136 -5.78 -11.88 -15.84
CA ASN A 136 -7.18 -12.16 -16.12
C ASN A 136 -8.01 -10.90 -16.39
N GLN A 137 -7.74 -9.81 -15.67
CA GLN A 137 -8.44 -8.53 -15.83
C GLN A 137 -8.04 -7.81 -17.14
N PHE A 138 -6.79 -7.99 -17.58
CA PHE A 138 -6.24 -7.30 -18.76
C PHE A 138 -5.66 -8.28 -19.78
N THR A 139 -6.38 -9.37 -20.05
CA THR A 139 -5.95 -10.43 -20.97
C THR A 139 -5.52 -9.88 -22.33
N GLU A 140 -6.14 -8.80 -22.82
CA GLU A 140 -5.78 -8.16 -24.09
C GLU A 140 -4.31 -7.66 -24.13
N VAL A 141 -3.73 -7.31 -22.96
CA VAL A 141 -2.32 -6.88 -22.86
C VAL A 141 -1.38 -8.08 -23.03
N PHE A 142 -1.76 -9.23 -22.49
CA PHE A 142 -0.85 -10.36 -22.28
C PHE A 142 -1.04 -11.55 -23.24
N LYS A 143 -2.21 -11.68 -23.88
CA LYS A 143 -2.59 -12.90 -24.61
C LYS A 143 -1.68 -13.25 -25.80
N GLU A 144 -1.11 -12.27 -26.47
CA GLU A 144 -0.21 -12.49 -27.60
C GLU A 144 1.24 -12.73 -27.15
N GLY A 145 1.54 -12.58 -25.87
CA GLY A 145 2.89 -12.52 -25.34
C GLY A 145 3.49 -11.12 -25.48
N GLY A 146 4.79 -10.99 -25.29
CA GLY A 146 5.52 -9.74 -25.42
C GLY A 146 6.51 -9.50 -24.30
N ASN A 147 7.25 -8.41 -24.38
CA ASN A 147 8.36 -8.09 -23.50
C ASN A 147 7.90 -7.37 -22.24
N ILE A 148 8.40 -7.80 -21.10
CA ILE A 148 8.19 -7.16 -19.79
C ILE A 148 9.54 -6.84 -19.17
N LEU A 149 9.70 -5.62 -18.66
CA LEU A 149 10.80 -5.27 -17.77
C LEU A 149 10.30 -5.27 -16.31
N ALA A 150 10.92 -6.10 -15.48
CA ALA A 150 10.66 -6.13 -14.04
C ALA A 150 11.91 -5.67 -13.28
N VAL A 151 11.74 -4.70 -12.38
CA VAL A 151 12.83 -4.15 -11.57
C VAL A 151 12.49 -4.21 -10.08
N SER A 152 13.47 -4.52 -9.24
CA SER A 152 13.27 -4.54 -7.78
C SER A 152 14.37 -3.79 -7.03
N SER A 153 14.08 -3.46 -5.76
CA SER A 153 15.13 -3.08 -4.82
C SER A 153 16.08 -4.25 -4.57
N LEU A 154 17.26 -3.96 -4.00
CA LEU A 154 18.28 -4.97 -3.69
C LEU A 154 17.89 -5.88 -2.51
N SER A 155 16.74 -5.67 -1.89
CA SER A 155 16.27 -6.49 -0.77
C SER A 155 15.74 -7.84 -1.25
N GLY A 156 16.20 -8.96 -0.67
CA GLY A 156 15.80 -10.32 -1.03
C GLY A 156 14.28 -10.50 -1.10
N ARG A 157 13.52 -9.94 -0.14
CA ARG A 157 12.05 -10.00 -0.17
C ARG A 157 11.41 -9.30 -1.37
N CYS A 158 12.02 -8.22 -1.89
CA CYS A 158 11.52 -7.55 -3.09
C CYS A 158 11.87 -8.35 -4.35
N VAL A 159 13.07 -8.90 -4.43
CA VAL A 159 13.50 -9.79 -5.52
C VAL A 159 12.59 -11.01 -5.59
N LEU A 160 12.33 -11.68 -4.47
CA LEU A 160 11.44 -12.84 -4.41
C LEU A 160 9.96 -12.47 -4.74
N SER A 161 9.49 -11.31 -4.32
CA SER A 161 8.16 -10.79 -4.70
C SER A 161 8.06 -10.55 -6.21
N MET A 162 9.10 -9.98 -6.81
CA MET A 162 9.22 -9.81 -8.27
C MET A 162 9.19 -11.16 -8.98
N SER A 163 10.04 -12.10 -8.57
CA SER A 163 10.12 -13.44 -9.18
C SER A 163 8.79 -14.20 -9.05
N ALA A 164 8.09 -14.11 -7.91
CA ALA A 164 6.76 -14.73 -7.76
C ALA A 164 5.74 -14.19 -8.76
N CYS A 165 5.73 -12.87 -8.97
CA CYS A 165 4.87 -12.22 -9.95
C CYS A 165 5.25 -12.63 -11.40
N CYS A 166 6.54 -12.57 -11.72
CA CYS A 166 7.04 -12.88 -13.06
C CYS A 166 6.79 -14.34 -13.45
N GLN A 167 7.09 -15.29 -12.55
CA GLN A 167 6.82 -16.71 -12.78
C GLN A 167 5.33 -16.97 -13.04
N GLU A 168 4.44 -16.36 -12.29
CA GLU A 168 3.00 -16.52 -12.49
C GLU A 168 2.55 -15.97 -13.84
N LEU A 169 3.05 -14.81 -14.31
CA LEU A 169 2.73 -14.27 -15.62
C LEU A 169 3.19 -15.22 -16.75
N VAL A 170 4.38 -15.79 -16.64
CA VAL A 170 4.90 -16.78 -17.61
C VAL A 170 4.08 -18.07 -17.55
N GLN A 171 3.62 -18.51 -16.39
CA GLN A 171 2.70 -19.67 -16.27
C GLN A 171 1.35 -19.37 -16.92
N CYS A 172 0.82 -18.16 -16.81
CA CYS A 172 -0.41 -17.76 -17.49
C CYS A 172 -0.25 -17.72 -19.01
N ASN A 173 0.89 -17.27 -19.52
CA ASN A 173 1.22 -17.28 -20.95
C ASN A 173 2.72 -17.44 -21.19
N PRO A 174 3.20 -18.63 -21.64
CA PRO A 174 4.62 -18.89 -21.90
C PRO A 174 5.25 -18.05 -23.05
N LYS A 175 4.46 -17.29 -23.80
CA LYS A 175 4.98 -16.36 -24.83
C LYS A 175 5.43 -15.01 -24.23
N ILE A 176 5.24 -14.80 -22.95
CA ILE A 176 5.70 -13.59 -22.25
C ILE A 176 7.19 -13.77 -21.97
N GLU A 177 8.00 -12.80 -22.40
CA GLU A 177 9.42 -12.72 -22.14
C GLU A 177 9.66 -11.66 -21.05
N ILE A 178 10.27 -12.06 -19.92
CA ILE A 178 10.49 -11.15 -18.80
C ILE A 178 11.98 -10.98 -18.54
N ARG A 179 12.43 -9.72 -18.56
CA ARG A 179 13.75 -9.33 -18.10
C ARG A 179 13.67 -8.83 -16.66
N GLU A 180 14.20 -9.61 -15.71
CA GLU A 180 14.29 -9.25 -14.31
C GLU A 180 15.59 -8.51 -14.01
N GLN A 181 15.53 -7.43 -13.22
CA GLN A 181 16.69 -6.64 -12.81
C GLN A 181 16.58 -6.24 -11.33
N SER A 182 17.69 -6.40 -10.60
CA SER A 182 17.87 -5.88 -9.25
C SER A 182 19.29 -5.34 -9.16
N SER A 183 19.47 -4.04 -9.34
CA SER A 183 20.80 -3.42 -9.37
C SER A 183 20.77 -1.97 -8.88
N ARG A 184 21.97 -1.43 -8.52
CA ARG A 184 22.09 -0.01 -8.15
C ARG A 184 21.74 0.94 -9.28
N PHE A 185 21.84 0.52 -10.55
CA PHE A 185 21.50 1.34 -11.71
C PHE A 185 19.99 1.54 -11.89
N THR A 186 19.16 0.71 -11.27
CA THR A 186 17.70 0.77 -11.40
C THR A 186 17.00 1.28 -10.14
N LEU A 187 17.76 1.69 -9.10
CA LEU A 187 17.19 2.06 -7.80
C LEU A 187 16.33 3.32 -7.86
N ASP A 188 16.61 4.27 -8.73
CA ASP A 188 15.78 5.48 -8.88
C ASP A 188 14.33 5.15 -9.28
N ALA A 189 14.12 4.07 -10.03
CA ALA A 189 12.79 3.61 -10.43
C ALA A 189 12.00 2.91 -9.31
N VAL A 190 12.63 2.53 -8.20
CA VAL A 190 12.00 1.71 -7.15
C VAL A 190 12.24 2.20 -5.72
N VAL A 191 13.45 2.70 -5.41
CA VAL A 191 13.85 3.15 -4.06
C VAL A 191 14.83 4.33 -4.14
N PRO A 192 14.42 5.48 -4.68
CA PRO A 192 15.33 6.57 -5.04
C PRO A 192 16.11 7.15 -3.87
N ASN A 193 15.60 7.09 -2.65
CA ASN A 193 16.25 7.62 -1.47
C ASN A 193 16.88 6.53 -0.57
N ASP A 194 17.06 5.31 -1.09
CA ASP A 194 17.74 4.24 -0.36
C ASP A 194 19.22 4.58 -0.18
N ARG A 195 19.78 4.19 0.99
CA ARG A 195 21.21 4.40 1.31
C ARG A 195 22.17 3.74 0.31
N GLN A 196 21.74 2.72 -0.41
CA GLN A 196 22.53 2.00 -1.41
C GLN A 196 22.39 2.60 -2.82
N ASN A 197 21.51 3.61 -3.00
CA ASN A 197 21.35 4.29 -4.27
C ASN A 197 22.48 5.30 -4.48
N PRO A 198 23.33 5.17 -5.52
CA PRO A 198 24.40 6.13 -5.82
C PRO A 198 23.86 7.51 -6.27
N HIS A 199 22.60 7.57 -6.70
CA HIS A 199 21.92 8.79 -7.15
C HIS A 199 20.91 9.32 -6.13
N LYS A 200 21.10 8.94 -4.85
CA LYS A 200 20.22 9.39 -3.76
C LYS A 200 20.02 10.90 -3.77
N HIS A 201 18.75 11.31 -3.71
CA HIS A 201 18.36 12.72 -3.69
C HIS A 201 17.87 13.15 -2.31
N ASP A 202 18.27 14.33 -1.88
CA ASP A 202 17.73 14.97 -0.67
C ASP A 202 16.54 15.83 -1.07
N TYR A 203 15.34 15.30 -0.88
CA TYR A 203 14.09 16.03 -1.07
C TYR A 203 13.62 16.68 0.24
N PRO A 204 12.98 17.86 0.16
CA PRO A 204 12.44 18.51 1.34
C PRO A 204 11.30 17.69 1.93
N LYS A 205 11.26 17.62 3.27
CA LYS A 205 10.14 17.04 4.01
C LYS A 205 9.04 18.08 4.21
N VAL A 206 7.80 17.69 4.01
CA VAL A 206 6.62 18.55 4.12
C VAL A 206 5.77 18.11 5.29
N LYS A 207 5.62 18.98 6.30
CA LYS A 207 4.74 18.69 7.43
C LYS A 207 3.28 18.96 7.07
N PRO A 208 2.35 18.02 7.38
CA PRO A 208 0.93 18.26 7.19
C PRO A 208 0.43 19.41 8.10
N ARG A 209 -0.59 20.13 7.64
CA ARG A 209 -1.16 21.27 8.41
C ARG A 209 -1.73 20.86 9.75
N TYR A 210 -2.33 19.66 9.85
CA TYR A 210 -2.90 19.17 11.10
C TYR A 210 -1.88 18.91 12.21
N GLU A 211 -0.57 18.83 11.90
CA GLU A 211 0.45 18.64 12.96
C GLU A 211 0.42 19.73 14.03
N LYS A 212 -0.08 20.92 13.72
CA LYS A 212 -0.28 21.99 14.71
C LYS A 212 -1.31 21.61 15.78
N ASN A 213 -2.26 20.75 15.43
CA ASN A 213 -3.36 20.32 16.29
C ASN A 213 -3.20 18.85 16.73
N ARG A 214 -2.03 18.26 16.54
CA ARG A 214 -1.74 16.86 16.85
C ARG A 214 -2.08 16.47 18.29
N ASP A 215 -1.83 17.36 19.24
CA ASP A 215 -2.12 17.11 20.66
C ASP A 215 -3.63 17.00 20.96
N GLN A 216 -4.48 17.56 20.11
CA GLN A 216 -5.94 17.44 20.20
C GLN A 216 -6.42 16.04 19.78
N PHE A 217 -5.62 15.31 19.00
CA PHE A 217 -5.91 13.96 18.54
C PHE A 217 -5.24 12.92 19.45
N LYS A 218 -5.39 13.04 20.75
CA LYS A 218 -4.99 11.98 21.66
C LYS A 218 -6.19 11.08 21.89
N SER A 219 -6.24 9.94 21.18
CA SER A 219 -7.18 8.90 21.59
C SER A 219 -6.72 8.34 22.93
N GLU A 220 -7.64 8.25 23.89
CA GLU A 220 -7.40 7.48 25.11
C GLU A 220 -7.21 6.02 24.71
N ASN A 221 -5.95 5.57 24.68
CA ASN A 221 -5.64 4.20 24.28
C ASN A 221 -5.92 3.24 25.45
N THR A 222 -7.19 2.85 25.57
CA THR A 222 -7.64 1.88 26.59
C THR A 222 -7.06 0.49 26.38
N LEU A 223 -6.59 0.14 25.16
CA LEU A 223 -5.99 -1.15 24.84
C LEU A 223 -4.68 -1.39 25.59
N VAL A 224 -3.91 -0.33 25.87
CA VAL A 224 -2.66 -0.42 26.66
C VAL A 224 -2.91 -1.11 27.98
N ASP A 225 -3.90 -0.64 28.75
CA ASP A 225 -4.22 -1.22 30.05
C ASP A 225 -4.82 -2.62 29.96
N LYS A 226 -5.70 -2.85 28.98
CA LYS A 226 -6.32 -4.15 28.74
C LYS A 226 -5.29 -5.23 28.44
N VAL A 227 -4.37 -4.97 27.50
CA VAL A 227 -3.36 -5.98 27.09
C VAL A 227 -2.38 -6.26 28.21
N LEU A 228 -1.97 -5.24 28.97
CA LEU A 228 -1.07 -5.44 30.13
C LEU A 228 -1.75 -6.25 31.22
N ALA A 229 -2.98 -5.94 31.60
CA ALA A 229 -3.72 -6.65 32.64
C ALA A 229 -4.01 -8.12 32.26
N ARG A 230 -4.19 -8.42 30.98
CA ARG A 230 -4.37 -9.80 30.50
C ARG A 230 -3.06 -10.58 30.44
N THR A 231 -1.92 -9.89 30.25
CA THR A 231 -0.62 -10.53 30.11
C THR A 231 0.13 -10.67 31.44
N PHE A 232 0.03 -9.66 32.30
CA PHE A 232 0.82 -9.54 33.53
C PHE A 232 -0.03 -9.40 34.77
N THR A 233 0.35 -10.05 35.87
CA THR A 233 -0.16 -9.84 37.21
C THR A 233 0.46 -8.59 37.85
N SER A 234 1.68 -8.24 37.48
CA SER A 234 2.42 -7.04 37.84
C SER A 234 3.42 -6.67 36.73
N THR A 235 3.62 -5.36 36.52
CA THR A 235 4.65 -4.85 35.60
C THR A 235 5.85 -4.24 36.37
N GLU A 236 5.90 -4.40 37.67
CA GLU A 236 6.99 -3.85 38.49
C GLU A 236 8.34 -4.45 38.16
N GLY A 237 9.30 -3.58 37.87
CA GLY A 237 10.67 -3.98 37.55
C GLY A 237 10.82 -4.69 36.18
N LEU A 238 9.81 -4.59 35.29
CA LEU A 238 9.96 -4.93 33.88
C LEU A 238 10.66 -3.79 33.13
N ALA A 239 11.41 -4.14 32.08
CA ALA A 239 12.11 -3.16 31.27
C ALA A 239 11.12 -2.35 30.42
N GLY A 240 11.21 -1.02 30.51
CA GLY A 240 10.32 -0.11 29.77
C GLY A 240 9.13 0.39 30.60
N ASP A 241 8.53 1.48 30.10
CA ASP A 241 7.30 1.97 30.68
C ASP A 241 6.08 1.18 30.18
N LYS A 242 4.91 1.49 30.77
CA LYS A 242 3.61 0.90 30.45
C LYS A 242 3.31 0.90 28.95
N HIS A 243 3.52 2.03 28.27
CA HIS A 243 3.20 2.16 26.86
C HIS A 243 4.14 1.32 25.99
N LYS A 244 5.46 1.37 26.25
CA LYS A 244 6.44 0.57 25.52
C LYS A 244 6.13 -0.92 25.61
N ASN A 245 5.83 -1.42 26.82
CA ASN A 245 5.53 -2.84 27.05
C ASN A 245 4.24 -3.27 26.32
N ALA A 246 3.19 -2.44 26.37
CA ALA A 246 1.95 -2.71 25.64
C ALA A 246 2.15 -2.68 24.12
N TYR A 247 2.87 -1.69 23.58
CA TYR A 247 3.08 -1.60 22.13
C TYR A 247 3.96 -2.71 21.58
N VAL A 248 4.90 -3.27 22.33
CA VAL A 248 5.65 -4.47 21.92
C VAL A 248 4.69 -5.65 21.68
N LEU A 249 3.69 -5.84 22.56
CA LEU A 249 2.67 -6.89 22.40
C LEU A 249 1.73 -6.60 21.23
N ILE A 250 1.24 -5.36 21.11
CA ILE A 250 0.31 -4.92 20.06
C ILE A 250 0.99 -5.01 18.68
N ASP A 251 2.23 -4.55 18.55
CA ASP A 251 2.96 -4.59 17.29
C ASP A 251 3.29 -6.04 16.88
N PHE A 252 3.63 -6.90 17.84
CA PHE A 252 3.81 -8.33 17.56
C PHE A 252 2.51 -8.97 17.08
N TYR A 253 1.38 -8.71 17.76
CA TYR A 253 0.06 -9.20 17.36
C TYR A 253 -0.25 -8.90 15.88
N LYS A 254 -0.02 -7.66 15.43
CA LYS A 254 -0.26 -7.24 14.04
C LYS A 254 0.61 -7.96 13.02
N THR A 255 1.75 -8.53 13.42
CA THR A 255 2.62 -9.29 12.50
C THR A 255 2.18 -10.74 12.30
N LEU A 256 1.42 -11.32 13.22
CA LEU A 256 1.06 -12.74 13.26
C LEU A 256 0.41 -13.26 11.96
N PRO A 257 -0.52 -12.54 11.32
CA PRO A 257 -1.11 -12.99 10.05
C PRO A 257 -0.09 -13.08 8.90
N SER A 258 0.92 -12.23 8.89
CA SER A 258 1.96 -12.26 7.86
C SER A 258 2.89 -13.48 7.95
N ILE A 259 2.97 -14.10 9.13
CA ILE A 259 3.85 -15.23 9.43
C ILE A 259 3.08 -16.52 9.75
N ASN A 260 1.78 -16.52 9.51
CA ASN A 260 0.88 -17.68 9.67
C ASN A 260 0.75 -18.20 11.13
N TYR A 261 0.81 -17.30 12.11
CA TYR A 261 0.58 -17.57 13.53
C TYR A 261 -0.65 -16.87 14.09
N GLU A 262 -1.69 -16.71 13.25
CA GLU A 262 -2.98 -16.16 13.67
C GLU A 262 -3.54 -16.91 14.88
N GLY A 263 -4.16 -16.18 15.79
CA GLY A 263 -4.76 -16.79 17.00
C GLY A 263 -3.75 -17.06 18.14
N MET A 264 -2.43 -16.89 17.93
CA MET A 264 -1.44 -17.10 19.01
C MET A 264 -1.71 -16.27 20.26
N MET A 265 -2.24 -15.04 20.08
CA MET A 265 -2.54 -14.07 21.15
C MET A 265 -4.05 -13.79 21.32
N SER A 266 -4.95 -14.65 20.85
CA SER A 266 -6.40 -14.41 20.82
C SER A 266 -7.04 -14.16 22.20
N ASN A 267 -6.41 -14.64 23.30
CA ASN A 267 -6.86 -14.39 24.66
C ASN A 267 -6.30 -13.07 25.26
N LEU A 268 -5.38 -12.40 24.54
CA LEU A 268 -4.74 -11.18 25.00
C LEU A 268 -5.24 -9.93 24.26
N ILE A 269 -5.45 -10.05 22.94
CA ILE A 269 -5.82 -8.94 22.04
C ILE A 269 -6.81 -9.48 21.01
N THR A 270 -7.79 -8.64 20.61
CA THR A 270 -8.72 -8.94 19.50
C THR A 270 -8.55 -7.95 18.33
N ASP A 271 -9.03 -8.35 17.16
CA ASP A 271 -9.00 -7.50 15.95
C ASP A 271 -9.84 -6.23 16.14
N GLU A 272 -10.98 -6.34 16.83
CA GLU A 272 -11.89 -5.23 17.14
C GLU A 272 -11.21 -4.21 18.04
N GLU A 273 -10.45 -4.65 19.05
CA GLU A 273 -9.71 -3.77 19.94
C GLU A 273 -8.60 -2.99 19.20
N ILE A 274 -7.95 -3.63 18.20
CA ILE A 274 -7.01 -2.93 17.32
C ILE A 274 -7.76 -1.91 16.45
N ALA A 275 -8.96 -2.25 15.97
CA ALA A 275 -9.76 -1.35 15.14
C ALA A 275 -10.22 -0.10 15.91
N GLU A 276 -10.55 -0.22 17.20
CA GLU A 276 -10.89 0.91 18.07
C GLU A 276 -9.75 1.96 18.18
N GLN A 277 -8.49 1.55 17.99
CA GLN A 277 -7.31 2.40 18.09
C GLN A 277 -6.75 2.85 16.73
N TRP A 278 -7.40 2.46 15.64
CA TRP A 278 -6.87 2.63 14.28
C TRP A 278 -6.66 4.09 13.86
N GLU A 279 -7.55 5.01 14.22
CA GLU A 279 -7.45 6.42 13.76
C GLU A 279 -6.12 7.06 14.15
N ALA A 280 -5.62 6.80 15.36
CA ALA A 280 -4.32 7.29 15.82
C ALA A 280 -3.16 6.70 15.02
N ALA A 281 -3.20 5.39 14.74
CA ALA A 281 -2.20 4.71 13.92
C ALA A 281 -2.23 5.21 12.46
N ASN A 282 -3.43 5.42 11.91
CA ASN A 282 -3.64 5.97 10.58
C ASN A 282 -3.06 7.38 10.45
N LEU A 283 -3.32 8.24 11.42
CA LEU A 283 -2.79 9.60 11.47
C LEU A 283 -1.25 9.62 11.50
N GLY A 284 -0.64 8.76 12.32
CA GLY A 284 0.82 8.60 12.38
C GLY A 284 1.41 8.15 11.04
N SER A 285 0.76 7.19 10.38
CA SER A 285 1.14 6.72 9.05
C SER A 285 1.02 7.83 8.00
N TYR A 286 -0.11 8.55 8.00
CA TYR A 286 -0.35 9.66 7.06
C TYR A 286 0.68 10.78 7.21
N SER A 287 0.99 11.19 8.45
CA SER A 287 1.99 12.22 8.71
C SER A 287 3.33 11.89 8.05
N TRP A 288 3.74 10.64 8.16
CA TRP A 288 4.99 10.18 7.58
C TRP A 288 4.95 10.12 6.04
N VAL A 289 3.93 9.46 5.44
CA VAL A 289 3.87 9.32 3.96
C VAL A 289 3.67 10.67 3.27
N PHE A 290 2.93 11.57 3.90
CA PHE A 290 2.75 12.94 3.41
C PHE A 290 4.06 13.73 3.47
N SER A 291 4.80 13.60 4.57
CA SER A 291 6.09 14.27 4.76
C SER A 291 7.11 13.87 3.70
N ASP A 292 7.13 12.60 3.32
CA ASP A 292 8.14 12.03 2.42
C ASP A 292 7.68 11.94 0.96
N LYS A 293 6.53 12.56 0.58
CA LYS A 293 5.96 12.40 -0.77
C LYS A 293 6.93 12.72 -1.91
N TYR A 294 7.78 13.73 -1.76
CA TYR A 294 8.71 14.15 -2.81
C TYR A 294 9.86 13.17 -3.06
N VAL A 295 10.19 12.28 -2.10
CA VAL A 295 11.23 11.26 -2.33
C VAL A 295 10.85 10.28 -3.46
N THR A 296 9.59 10.26 -3.88
CA THR A 296 9.09 9.36 -4.94
C THR A 296 9.02 10.01 -6.33
N ILE A 297 9.47 11.26 -6.46
CA ILE A 297 9.52 11.96 -7.76
C ILE A 297 10.25 11.12 -8.83
N PRO A 298 11.45 10.54 -8.58
CA PRO A 298 12.12 9.73 -9.61
C PRO A 298 11.33 8.51 -10.05
N ILE A 299 10.54 7.89 -9.16
CA ILE A 299 9.66 6.76 -9.52
C ILE A 299 8.59 7.24 -10.49
N LEU A 300 7.93 8.36 -10.18
CA LEU A 300 6.88 8.91 -11.05
C LEU A 300 7.46 9.36 -12.40
N GLN A 301 8.65 9.95 -12.41
CA GLN A 301 9.37 10.32 -13.64
C GLN A 301 9.70 9.09 -14.50
N ASP A 302 10.20 7.98 -13.89
CA ASP A 302 10.45 6.73 -14.61
C ASP A 302 9.16 6.13 -15.19
N ILE A 303 8.04 6.19 -14.46
CA ILE A 303 6.72 5.78 -14.96
C ILE A 303 6.33 6.57 -16.20
N LEU A 304 6.46 7.90 -16.18
CA LEU A 304 6.11 8.77 -17.28
C LEU A 304 7.03 8.52 -18.51
N GLN A 305 8.34 8.45 -18.28
CA GLN A 305 9.34 8.21 -19.35
C GLN A 305 9.14 6.88 -20.05
N LYS A 306 8.86 5.79 -19.29
CA LYS A 306 8.63 4.47 -19.89
C LYS A 306 7.34 4.43 -20.69
N ALA A 307 6.28 5.06 -20.19
CA ALA A 307 5.04 5.18 -20.94
C ALA A 307 5.25 5.99 -22.25
N ASP A 308 5.97 7.11 -22.19
CA ASP A 308 6.32 7.89 -23.39
C ASP A 308 7.12 7.05 -24.39
N ALA A 309 8.09 6.23 -23.93
CA ALA A 309 8.89 5.36 -24.79
C ALA A 309 8.04 4.29 -25.51
N VAL A 310 7.08 3.68 -24.81
CA VAL A 310 6.12 2.71 -25.40
C VAL A 310 5.23 3.39 -26.44
N LEU A 311 4.74 4.60 -26.14
CA LEU A 311 3.89 5.36 -27.06
C LEU A 311 4.65 5.86 -28.28
N ALA A 312 5.92 6.21 -28.13
CA ALA A 312 6.79 6.60 -29.24
C ALA A 312 7.28 5.40 -30.09
N GLY A 313 7.02 4.16 -29.65
CA GLY A 313 7.51 2.95 -30.32
C GLY A 313 9.01 2.72 -30.15
N THR A 314 9.66 3.40 -29.20
CA THR A 314 11.07 3.18 -28.85
C THR A 314 11.25 2.10 -27.77
N SER A 315 10.17 1.63 -27.19
CA SER A 315 10.08 0.46 -26.32
C SER A 315 8.94 -0.44 -26.79
N ASP A 316 9.18 -1.75 -26.78
CA ASP A 316 8.22 -2.79 -27.14
C ASP A 316 7.61 -3.49 -25.90
N HIS A 317 7.81 -2.92 -24.71
CA HIS A 317 7.27 -3.48 -23.49
C HIS A 317 5.74 -3.44 -23.48
N ILE A 318 5.14 -4.57 -23.09
CA ILE A 318 3.70 -4.66 -22.78
C ILE A 318 3.43 -4.33 -21.30
N ALA A 319 4.46 -4.45 -20.44
CA ALA A 319 4.39 -3.97 -19.06
C ALA A 319 5.78 -3.61 -18.50
N ASP A 320 5.80 -2.66 -17.56
CA ASP A 320 6.93 -2.34 -16.71
C ASP A 320 6.54 -2.55 -15.24
N LEU A 321 7.20 -3.49 -14.55
CA LEU A 321 6.87 -3.89 -13.19
C LEU A 321 7.97 -3.43 -12.22
N ARG A 322 7.57 -2.84 -11.08
CA ARG A 322 8.48 -2.32 -10.06
C ARG A 322 8.13 -2.89 -8.70
N PHE A 323 9.15 -3.32 -7.93
CA PHE A 323 8.97 -3.96 -6.62
C PHE A 323 9.85 -3.28 -5.57
N GLY A 324 9.21 -2.62 -4.62
CA GLY A 324 9.86 -1.82 -3.57
C GLY A 324 9.25 -2.03 -2.19
N HIS A 325 9.12 -0.94 -1.45
CA HIS A 325 8.77 -0.92 -0.04
C HIS A 325 7.61 0.05 0.24
N ASP A 326 7.01 -0.08 1.43
CA ASP A 326 6.01 0.86 1.96
C ASP A 326 6.53 2.29 2.02
N SER A 327 7.83 2.46 2.35
CA SER A 327 8.52 3.76 2.39
C SER A 327 8.55 4.50 1.05
N PHE A 328 8.10 3.88 -0.03
CA PHE A 328 8.01 4.52 -1.35
C PHE A 328 6.61 4.45 -1.93
N ILE A 329 5.88 3.33 -1.81
CA ILE A 329 4.52 3.26 -2.37
C ILE A 329 3.54 4.16 -1.60
N GLY A 330 3.65 4.26 -0.27
CA GLY A 330 2.83 5.17 0.52
C GLY A 330 3.02 6.64 0.11
N PRO A 331 4.26 7.18 0.14
CA PRO A 331 4.55 8.51 -0.36
C PRO A 331 4.19 8.72 -1.84
N LEU A 332 4.32 7.71 -2.70
CA LEU A 332 3.91 7.77 -4.11
C LEU A 332 2.39 7.91 -4.25
N THR A 333 1.61 7.22 -3.41
CA THR A 333 0.15 7.36 -3.35
C THR A 333 -0.24 8.81 -3.04
N VAL A 334 0.47 9.45 -2.09
CA VAL A 334 0.27 10.86 -1.74
C VAL A 334 0.74 11.79 -2.86
N LEU A 335 1.94 11.57 -3.44
CA LEU A 335 2.44 12.39 -4.55
C LEU A 335 1.48 12.35 -5.74
N MET A 336 0.90 11.20 -6.04
CA MET A 336 -0.07 11.04 -7.12
C MET A 336 -1.47 11.55 -6.75
N GLY A 337 -1.78 11.75 -5.47
CA GLY A 337 -3.11 12.16 -5.00
C GLY A 337 -4.18 11.08 -5.20
N ILE A 338 -3.77 9.82 -5.13
CA ILE A 338 -4.68 8.68 -5.32
C ILE A 338 -5.75 8.71 -4.22
N ASN A 339 -7.02 8.64 -4.62
CA ASN A 339 -8.20 8.69 -3.74
C ASN A 339 -8.25 9.93 -2.82
N GLY A 340 -7.53 11.00 -3.15
CA GLY A 340 -7.47 12.22 -2.34
C GLY A 340 -6.37 12.20 -1.28
N ALA A 341 -5.42 11.26 -1.32
CA ALA A 341 -4.34 11.15 -0.34
C ALA A 341 -3.41 12.37 -0.30
N ASP A 342 -3.47 13.27 -1.27
CA ASP A 342 -2.73 14.53 -1.30
C ASP A 342 -3.44 15.69 -0.58
N LEU A 343 -4.69 15.50 -0.14
CA LEU A 343 -5.40 16.46 0.67
C LEU A 343 -4.70 16.64 2.02
N ASP A 344 -4.64 17.87 2.50
CA ASP A 344 -3.96 18.21 3.76
C ASP A 344 -4.97 18.87 4.71
N PRO A 345 -5.85 18.08 5.38
CA PRO A 345 -6.85 18.63 6.27
C PRO A 345 -6.19 19.29 7.49
N GLU A 346 -6.75 20.39 7.98
CA GLU A 346 -6.31 21.02 9.22
C GLU A 346 -6.76 20.21 10.44
N ASN A 347 -7.96 19.64 10.36
CA ASN A 347 -8.52 18.79 11.40
C ASN A 347 -7.98 17.34 11.24
N PRO A 348 -7.25 16.80 12.23
CA PRO A 348 -6.71 15.45 12.17
C PRO A 348 -7.80 14.36 12.04
N TYR A 349 -9.01 14.58 12.53
CA TYR A 349 -10.13 13.64 12.40
C TYR A 349 -10.62 13.48 10.95
N GLU A 350 -10.28 14.42 10.05
CA GLU A 350 -10.64 14.33 8.63
C GLU A 350 -9.67 13.47 7.80
N VAL A 351 -8.50 13.12 8.34
CA VAL A 351 -7.49 12.31 7.63
C VAL A 351 -8.05 10.96 7.20
N LYS A 352 -8.91 10.33 8.00
CA LYS A 352 -9.56 9.06 7.66
C LYS A 352 -10.43 9.12 6.39
N ASN A 353 -10.83 10.32 5.95
CA ASN A 353 -11.66 10.51 4.76
C ASN A 353 -10.83 10.57 3.47
N CYS A 354 -9.51 10.82 3.57
CA CYS A 354 -8.63 10.95 2.42
C CYS A 354 -7.45 9.95 2.40
N TYR A 355 -7.19 9.27 3.51
CA TYR A 355 -6.10 8.29 3.60
C TYR A 355 -6.43 7.19 4.59
N GLN A 356 -6.19 5.95 4.19
CA GLN A 356 -6.31 4.76 5.01
C GLN A 356 -5.03 3.93 4.86
N ASN A 357 -4.32 3.70 5.98
CA ASN A 357 -3.02 3.05 5.98
C ASN A 357 -3.04 1.56 5.56
N TRP A 358 -4.21 0.91 5.55
CA TRP A 358 -4.34 -0.43 4.98
C TRP A 358 -4.25 -0.46 3.44
N GLU A 359 -4.43 0.68 2.76
CA GLU A 359 -4.19 0.78 1.32
C GLU A 359 -2.71 0.58 0.97
N THR A 360 -1.81 0.77 1.94
CA THR A 360 -0.38 0.51 1.84
C THR A 360 0.06 -0.79 2.53
N CYS A 361 -0.85 -1.77 2.64
CA CYS A 361 -0.64 -3.10 3.22
C CYS A 361 0.52 -3.89 2.57
N LYS A 362 0.80 -5.11 3.06
CA LYS A 362 1.75 -6.02 2.40
C LYS A 362 1.28 -6.31 0.97
N ALA A 363 2.21 -6.37 0.01
CA ALA A 363 1.95 -6.57 -1.42
C ALA A 363 1.04 -5.50 -2.07
N CYS A 364 0.73 -4.37 -1.40
CA CYS A 364 -0.04 -3.30 -2.03
C CYS A 364 0.61 -2.87 -3.34
N ASN A 365 -0.23 -2.46 -4.30
CA ASN A 365 0.25 -2.13 -5.62
C ASN A 365 -0.58 -1.05 -6.31
N ILE A 366 0.09 -0.24 -7.13
CA ILE A 366 -0.49 0.73 -8.05
C ILE A 366 -0.31 0.17 -9.45
N GLN A 367 -1.39 0.17 -10.26
CA GLN A 367 -1.36 -0.21 -11.66
C GLN A 367 -1.92 0.94 -12.50
N LEU A 368 -1.15 1.42 -13.46
CA LEU A 368 -1.60 2.34 -14.48
C LEU A 368 -1.82 1.53 -15.76
N VAL A 369 -3.06 1.39 -16.17
CA VAL A 369 -3.46 0.61 -17.34
C VAL A 369 -3.73 1.55 -18.49
N PHE A 370 -3.03 1.38 -19.60
CA PHE A 370 -3.10 2.23 -20.78
C PHE A 370 -4.00 1.60 -21.83
N TYR A 371 -4.91 2.40 -22.38
CA TYR A 371 -5.87 2.00 -23.40
C TYR A 371 -5.67 2.81 -24.67
N ARG A 372 -5.64 2.12 -25.82
CA ARG A 372 -5.51 2.75 -27.13
C ARG A 372 -6.87 2.79 -27.83
N GLY A 373 -7.25 3.98 -28.29
CA GLY A 373 -8.44 4.22 -29.08
C GLY A 373 -8.21 4.04 -30.59
N LYS A 374 -9.20 4.41 -31.40
CA LYS A 374 -9.15 4.25 -32.86
C LYS A 374 -8.10 5.12 -33.55
N GLN A 375 -7.76 6.26 -32.95
CA GLN A 375 -6.76 7.21 -33.48
C GLN A 375 -5.32 6.84 -33.10
N GLY A 376 -5.12 5.62 -32.57
CA GLY A 376 -3.80 5.13 -32.22
C GLY A 376 -3.14 5.91 -31.11
N ASN A 377 -1.86 6.30 -31.27
CA ASN A 377 -1.07 6.96 -30.21
C ASN A 377 -1.55 8.37 -29.86
N ASN A 378 -2.41 8.98 -30.66
CA ASN A 378 -3.01 10.28 -30.37
C ASN A 378 -4.30 10.18 -29.55
N ASP A 379 -4.73 8.96 -29.19
CA ASP A 379 -5.98 8.68 -28.50
C ASP A 379 -5.76 7.64 -27.40
N ILE A 380 -5.08 8.05 -26.36
CA ILE A 380 -4.66 7.20 -25.23
C ILE A 380 -5.37 7.63 -23.96
N LEU A 381 -5.96 6.63 -23.28
CA LEU A 381 -6.52 6.78 -21.94
C LEU A 381 -5.71 5.97 -20.92
N VAL A 382 -5.66 6.47 -19.70
CA VAL A 382 -5.04 5.80 -18.54
C VAL A 382 -6.10 5.58 -17.47
N LYS A 383 -6.08 4.40 -16.84
CA LYS A 383 -6.86 4.07 -15.65
C LYS A 383 -5.90 3.74 -14.52
N CYS A 384 -6.14 4.28 -13.32
CA CYS A 384 -5.38 3.92 -12.13
C CYS A 384 -6.12 2.87 -11.31
N LEU A 385 -5.39 1.85 -10.85
CA LEU A 385 -5.86 0.92 -9.84
C LEU A 385 -4.94 0.99 -8.62
N LEU A 386 -5.55 0.97 -7.43
CA LEU A 386 -4.87 0.75 -6.15
C LEU A 386 -5.34 -0.58 -5.59
N ASN A 387 -4.43 -1.50 -5.33
CA ASN A 387 -4.73 -2.86 -4.87
C ASN A 387 -5.72 -3.63 -5.77
N GLY A 388 -5.72 -3.31 -7.07
CA GLY A 388 -6.59 -3.90 -8.07
C GLY A 388 -8.02 -3.36 -8.09
N LEU A 389 -8.33 -2.33 -7.32
CA LEU A 389 -9.57 -1.57 -7.34
C LEU A 389 -9.37 -0.25 -8.10
N GLU A 390 -10.41 0.23 -8.79
CA GLU A 390 -10.35 1.51 -9.50
C GLU A 390 -10.14 2.66 -8.52
N ALA A 391 -9.13 3.49 -8.80
CA ALA A 391 -8.74 4.61 -7.97
C ALA A 391 -8.92 5.95 -8.70
N ARG A 392 -9.30 6.99 -7.96
CA ARG A 392 -9.42 8.34 -8.48
C ARG A 392 -8.09 9.07 -8.43
N LEU A 393 -7.87 9.91 -9.44
CA LEU A 393 -6.73 10.82 -9.51
C LEU A 393 -7.22 12.28 -9.54
N PRO A 394 -6.43 13.25 -9.06
CA PRO A 394 -6.78 14.66 -9.10
C PRO A 394 -6.64 15.27 -10.50
N VAL A 395 -6.48 14.47 -11.53
CA VAL A 395 -6.38 14.89 -12.93
C VAL A 395 -7.79 15.19 -13.46
N PRO A 396 -8.05 16.36 -14.06
CA PRO A 396 -9.34 16.67 -14.64
C PRO A 396 -9.73 15.67 -15.74
N THR A 397 -10.97 15.19 -15.69
CA THR A 397 -11.51 14.28 -16.72
C THR A 397 -13.04 14.36 -16.77
N THR A 398 -13.62 14.10 -17.92
CA THR A 398 -15.07 13.95 -18.12
C THR A 398 -15.48 12.47 -18.21
N GLN A 399 -14.54 11.55 -18.12
CA GLN A 399 -14.75 10.10 -18.32
C GLN A 399 -14.15 9.25 -17.20
N ALA A 400 -14.11 9.78 -15.98
CA ALA A 400 -13.55 8.99 -14.88
C ALA A 400 -14.15 7.55 -14.85
N PRO A 401 -13.35 6.52 -14.56
CA PRO A 401 -11.96 6.50 -14.09
C PRO A 401 -10.88 6.55 -15.19
N TYR A 402 -11.23 7.04 -16.37
CA TYR A 402 -10.33 7.15 -17.51
C TYR A 402 -9.85 8.60 -17.64
N TYR A 403 -8.54 8.77 -17.84
CA TYR A 403 -7.86 10.04 -17.97
C TYR A 403 -7.13 10.08 -19.32
N ARG A 404 -7.21 11.19 -20.07
CA ARG A 404 -6.39 11.34 -21.28
C ARG A 404 -4.91 11.35 -20.89
N TRP A 405 -4.10 10.61 -21.63
CA TRP A 405 -2.66 10.54 -21.36
C TRP A 405 -1.98 11.91 -21.36
N THR A 406 -2.31 12.78 -22.30
CA THR A 406 -1.77 14.14 -22.37
C THR A 406 -2.05 14.92 -21.07
N ASP A 407 -3.30 14.90 -20.61
CA ASP A 407 -3.70 15.62 -19.40
C ASP A 407 -3.06 15.02 -18.14
N PHE A 408 -3.02 13.69 -18.06
CA PHE A 408 -2.33 12.95 -17.00
C PHE A 408 -0.84 13.30 -16.96
N ARG A 409 -0.16 13.20 -18.09
CA ARG A 409 1.27 13.45 -18.23
C ARG A 409 1.63 14.89 -17.84
N ASP A 410 0.95 15.87 -18.39
CA ASP A 410 1.21 17.29 -18.13
C ASP A 410 0.95 17.65 -16.66
N PHE A 411 -0.09 17.05 -16.05
CA PHE A 411 -0.39 17.22 -14.64
C PHE A 411 0.75 16.71 -13.75
N TYR A 412 1.23 15.48 -14.00
CA TYR A 412 2.25 14.86 -13.17
C TYR A 412 3.67 15.38 -13.45
N ILE A 413 3.98 15.85 -14.66
CA ILE A 413 5.23 16.59 -14.90
C ILE A 413 5.30 17.84 -14.01
N LYS A 414 4.20 18.60 -13.92
CA LYS A 414 4.14 19.78 -13.03
C LYS A 414 4.28 19.40 -11.55
N ARG A 415 3.72 18.27 -11.13
CA ARG A 415 3.87 17.76 -9.74
C ARG A 415 5.28 17.30 -9.40
N CYS A 416 6.08 16.92 -10.37
CA CYS A 416 7.48 16.57 -10.17
C CYS A 416 8.39 17.79 -9.99
N VAL A 417 7.89 19.00 -10.18
CA VAL A 417 8.62 20.25 -9.90
C VAL A 417 8.29 20.70 -8.49
N ILE A 418 9.30 20.70 -7.63
CA ILE A 418 9.18 21.21 -6.24
C ILE A 418 9.16 22.75 -6.32
N GLN A 419 8.08 23.36 -5.87
CA GLN A 419 7.95 24.81 -5.75
C GLN A 419 8.52 25.30 -4.42
#